data_092e707d436504ee8f2969fcf6ef6a46
#
_entry.id   092e707d436504ee8f2969fcf6ef6a46
#
_cell.length_a   1.000
_cell.length_b   1.000
_cell.length_c   1.000
_cell.angle_alpha   90.00
_cell.angle_beta   90.00
_cell.angle_gamma   90.00
#
_symmetry.space_group_name_H-M   'P 1'
#
loop_
_entity.id
_entity.type
_entity.pdbx_description
1 polymer ?
#
loop_
_entity_poly.entity_id
_entity_poly.type
_entity_poly.pdbx_seq_one_letter_code
_entity_poly.pdbx_strand_id
1 'polypeptide(L)'
;RKTQDVVLKTREEANALKARIESGDLTMFQAAAEFSIAPGARQQLGEVGWVAKGRAQPALDEVIFALGPGELGGPVESTEGWHLLKVLDVSEAQFDDFEDEETRKLTRRRYIHDRLNAYVQDLRKNEFTVNVYEDNLVRLAQKEADMVARLSEQAAQPGSRTDERVEELQEFMKP
;
A
#
# COMPACT_ATOMS: atom_id res chain seq x y z
N ARG A 1 12.12 -5.97 4.09
CA ARG A 1 11.92 -7.12 4.97
C ARG A 1 10.71 -7.93 4.51
N LYS A 2 10.85 -9.24 4.35
CA LYS A 2 9.70 -10.13 4.16
C LYS A 2 9.14 -10.46 5.54
N THR A 3 7.86 -10.16 5.80
CA THR A 3 7.29 -10.18 7.15
C THR A 3 6.04 -11.03 7.24
N GLN A 4 5.83 -11.56 8.45
CA GLN A 4 4.55 -12.08 8.92
C GLN A 4 4.04 -11.21 10.05
N ASP A 5 2.72 -11.07 10.15
CA ASP A 5 2.02 -10.28 11.15
C ASP A 5 0.83 -11.05 11.73
N VAL A 6 0.68 -10.97 13.05
CA VAL A 6 -0.48 -11.49 13.79
C VAL A 6 -1.04 -10.36 14.63
N VAL A 7 -2.28 -9.98 14.37
CA VAL A 7 -2.97 -8.89 15.06
C VAL A 7 -3.91 -9.44 16.11
N LEU A 8 -3.85 -8.91 17.32
CA LEU A 8 -4.63 -9.33 18.49
C LEU A 8 -5.34 -8.15 19.13
N LYS A 9 -6.38 -8.42 19.88
CA LYS A 9 -7.19 -7.35 20.50
C LYS A 9 -6.50 -6.71 21.68
N THR A 10 -5.80 -7.49 22.49
CA THR A 10 -5.20 -7.02 23.73
C THR A 10 -3.70 -7.33 23.79
N ARG A 11 -3.00 -6.55 24.59
CA ARG A 11 -1.58 -6.75 24.87
C ARG A 11 -1.31 -8.06 25.58
N GLU A 12 -2.21 -8.45 26.48
CA GLU A 12 -2.13 -9.67 27.27
C GLU A 12 -2.21 -10.91 26.36
N GLU A 13 -3.16 -10.93 25.41
CA GLU A 13 -3.27 -11.97 24.41
C GLU A 13 -1.99 -12.05 23.54
N ALA A 14 -1.46 -10.91 23.14
CA ALA A 14 -0.24 -10.85 22.33
C ALA A 14 0.98 -11.38 23.11
N ASN A 15 1.12 -11.02 24.39
CA ASN A 15 2.21 -11.56 25.22
C ASN A 15 2.09 -13.07 25.43
N ALA A 16 0.88 -13.56 25.72
CA ALA A 16 0.64 -14.99 25.91
C ALA A 16 0.94 -15.77 24.60
N LEU A 17 0.52 -15.24 23.46
CA LEU A 17 0.76 -15.89 22.18
C LEU A 17 2.24 -15.84 21.80
N LYS A 18 2.93 -14.73 22.07
CA LYS A 18 4.37 -14.59 21.87
C LYS A 18 5.15 -15.67 22.63
N ALA A 19 4.83 -15.86 23.91
CA ALA A 19 5.49 -16.88 24.73
C ALA A 19 5.30 -18.29 24.16
N ARG A 20 4.11 -18.62 23.62
CA ARG A 20 3.84 -19.91 22.97
C ARG A 20 4.60 -20.10 21.66
N ILE A 21 4.82 -19.02 20.92
CA ILE A 21 5.63 -19.05 19.69
C ILE A 21 7.12 -19.22 20.04
N GLU A 22 7.61 -18.52 21.06
CA GLU A 22 8.99 -18.59 21.53
C GLU A 22 9.33 -19.96 22.15
N SER A 23 8.37 -20.60 22.84
CA SER A 23 8.54 -21.98 23.35
C SER A 23 8.51 -23.05 22.24
N GLY A 24 8.05 -22.69 21.05
CA GLY A 24 7.89 -23.64 19.94
C GLY A 24 6.58 -24.43 19.97
N ASP A 25 5.68 -24.15 20.93
CA ASP A 25 4.37 -24.79 21.00
C ASP A 25 3.46 -24.42 19.84
N LEU A 26 3.73 -23.27 19.21
CA LEU A 26 2.96 -22.75 18.10
C LEU A 26 3.90 -22.11 17.07
N THR A 27 3.60 -22.32 15.80
CA THR A 27 4.26 -21.57 14.73
C THR A 27 3.55 -20.24 14.49
N MET A 28 4.26 -19.27 13.91
CA MET A 28 3.66 -17.98 13.52
C MET A 28 2.50 -18.15 12.53
N PHE A 29 2.58 -19.14 11.63
CA PHE A 29 1.52 -19.50 10.68
C PHE A 29 0.24 -19.98 11.38
N GLN A 30 0.39 -20.87 12.36
CA GLN A 30 -0.74 -21.36 13.16
C GLN A 30 -1.34 -20.22 14.00
N ALA A 31 -0.48 -19.41 14.60
CA ALA A 31 -0.90 -18.23 15.36
C ALA A 31 -1.74 -17.26 14.50
N ALA A 32 -1.32 -17.00 13.27
CA ALA A 32 -2.06 -16.15 12.35
C ALA A 32 -3.41 -16.76 11.94
N ALA A 33 -3.43 -18.06 11.66
CA ALA A 33 -4.65 -18.76 11.23
C ALA A 33 -5.70 -18.86 12.34
N GLU A 34 -5.29 -19.01 13.59
CA GLU A 34 -6.18 -19.29 14.72
C GLU A 34 -6.57 -18.03 15.50
N PHE A 35 -5.63 -17.10 15.70
CA PHE A 35 -5.79 -16.00 16.65
C PHE A 35 -5.82 -14.61 16.03
N SER A 36 -5.34 -14.44 14.80
CA SER A 36 -5.29 -13.11 14.19
C SER A 36 -6.69 -12.57 13.87
N ILE A 37 -6.92 -11.32 14.26
CA ILE A 37 -8.14 -10.57 13.92
C ILE A 37 -8.02 -9.80 12.61
N ALA A 38 -6.82 -9.76 12.01
CA ALA A 38 -6.60 -9.07 10.75
C ALA A 38 -7.41 -9.71 9.61
N PRO A 39 -8.06 -8.91 8.76
CA PRO A 39 -8.78 -9.42 7.59
C PRO A 39 -7.85 -10.23 6.67
N GLY A 40 -8.26 -11.45 6.30
CA GLY A 40 -7.47 -12.31 5.42
C GLY A 40 -6.28 -13.03 6.05
N ALA A 41 -5.95 -12.77 7.33
CA ALA A 41 -4.81 -13.40 8.00
C ALA A 41 -4.87 -14.94 7.98
N ARG A 42 -6.08 -15.51 8.07
CA ARG A 42 -6.29 -16.96 8.03
C ARG A 42 -5.94 -17.56 6.66
N GLN A 43 -6.27 -16.87 5.56
CA GLN A 43 -5.98 -17.33 4.20
C GLN A 43 -4.51 -17.11 3.84
N GLN A 44 -3.92 -16.02 4.30
CA GLN A 44 -2.54 -15.63 4.03
C GLN A 44 -1.57 -16.15 5.10
N LEU A 45 -2.07 -16.83 6.14
CA LEU A 45 -1.27 -17.34 7.25
C LEU A 45 -0.37 -16.26 7.89
N GLY A 46 -0.89 -15.02 7.93
CA GLY A 46 -0.20 -13.85 8.44
C GLY A 46 0.90 -13.29 7.53
N GLU A 47 1.12 -13.84 6.33
CA GLU A 47 2.16 -13.33 5.44
C GLU A 47 1.74 -11.97 4.85
N VAL A 48 2.52 -10.92 5.14
CA VAL A 48 2.34 -9.56 4.61
C VAL A 48 3.13 -9.36 3.32
N GLY A 49 4.17 -10.17 3.12
CA GLY A 49 5.08 -10.04 2.00
C GLY A 49 6.23 -9.07 2.26
N TRP A 50 6.74 -8.45 1.19
CA TRP A 50 7.88 -7.53 1.27
C TRP A 50 7.46 -6.13 1.70
N VAL A 51 7.94 -5.69 2.86
CA VAL A 51 7.75 -4.35 3.41
C VAL A 51 9.02 -3.53 3.19
N ALA A 52 8.90 -2.41 2.48
CA ALA A 52 9.97 -1.43 2.33
C ALA A 52 9.97 -0.47 3.54
N LYS A 53 11.16 0.02 3.91
CA LYS A 53 11.31 0.95 5.02
C LYS A 53 10.50 2.23 4.81
N GLY A 54 9.76 2.65 5.84
CA GLY A 54 8.89 3.82 5.81
C GLY A 54 7.52 3.57 5.15
N ARG A 55 7.13 2.30 4.90
CA ARG A 55 5.82 1.95 4.35
C ARG A 55 4.82 1.49 5.39
N ALA A 56 5.28 0.93 6.48
CA ALA A 56 4.44 0.56 7.62
C ALA A 56 4.15 1.76 8.52
N GLN A 57 3.23 1.61 9.47
CA GLN A 57 3.05 2.60 10.54
C GLN A 57 4.39 2.76 11.31
N PRO A 58 4.74 3.97 11.77
CA PRO A 58 6.07 4.24 12.33
C PRO A 58 6.52 3.27 13.42
N ALA A 59 5.62 2.89 14.33
CA ALA A 59 5.93 1.95 15.41
C ALA A 59 6.19 0.52 14.90
N LEU A 60 5.45 0.08 13.88
CA LEU A 60 5.65 -1.22 13.24
C LEU A 60 6.93 -1.21 12.39
N ASP A 61 7.17 -0.13 11.66
CA ASP A 61 8.35 0.04 10.81
C ASP A 61 9.64 -0.04 11.63
N GLU A 62 9.68 0.64 12.77
CA GLU A 62 10.82 0.60 13.69
C GLU A 62 11.14 -0.83 14.14
N VAL A 63 10.13 -1.60 14.54
CA VAL A 63 10.32 -2.99 14.98
C VAL A 63 10.70 -3.90 13.82
N ILE A 64 10.00 -3.82 12.67
CA ILE A 64 10.30 -4.65 11.48
C ILE A 64 11.75 -4.47 11.05
N PHE A 65 12.27 -3.23 11.09
CA PHE A 65 13.63 -2.95 10.61
C PHE A 65 14.72 -3.13 11.67
N ALA A 66 14.34 -3.27 12.95
CA ALA A 66 15.25 -3.68 14.02
C ALA A 66 15.48 -5.20 14.06
N LEU A 67 14.52 -6.00 13.59
CA LEU A 67 14.58 -7.46 13.61
C LEU A 67 15.46 -8.02 12.50
N GLY A 68 16.18 -9.09 12.82
CA GLY A 68 16.87 -9.96 11.88
C GLY A 68 15.98 -11.07 11.31
N PRO A 69 16.48 -11.84 10.31
CA PRO A 69 15.76 -12.98 9.75
C PRO A 69 15.46 -14.04 10.81
N GLY A 70 14.21 -14.48 10.88
CA GLY A 70 13.73 -15.46 11.85
C GLY A 70 13.31 -14.88 13.20
N GLU A 71 13.64 -13.64 13.50
CA GLU A 71 13.33 -13.02 14.78
C GLU A 71 11.86 -12.62 14.91
N LEU A 72 11.34 -12.75 16.13
CA LEU A 72 9.98 -12.38 16.54
C LEU A 72 10.03 -11.10 17.38
N GLY A 73 9.27 -10.11 16.97
CA GLY A 73 9.13 -8.82 17.66
C GLY A 73 7.71 -8.52 18.10
N GLY A 74 7.58 -7.51 18.94
CA GLY A 74 6.30 -7.10 19.52
C GLY A 74 6.15 -7.60 20.95
N PRO A 75 4.95 -7.38 21.57
CA PRO A 75 3.78 -6.77 20.96
C PRO A 75 3.94 -5.26 20.70
N VAL A 76 3.49 -4.81 19.54
CA VAL A 76 3.48 -3.41 19.12
C VAL A 76 2.04 -2.94 18.98
N GLU A 77 1.71 -1.80 19.54
CA GLU A 77 0.37 -1.22 19.44
C GLU A 77 0.20 -0.45 18.14
N SER A 78 -0.95 -0.61 17.50
CA SER A 78 -1.38 0.16 16.34
C SER A 78 -2.88 0.51 16.42
N THR A 79 -3.38 1.18 15.39
CA THR A 79 -4.82 1.47 15.26
C THR A 79 -5.67 0.22 15.01
N GLU A 80 -5.06 -0.88 14.61
CA GLU A 80 -5.74 -2.15 14.29
C GLU A 80 -5.72 -3.13 15.47
N GLY A 81 -4.83 -2.91 16.44
CA GLY A 81 -4.65 -3.76 17.60
C GLY A 81 -3.19 -3.94 17.99
N TRP A 82 -2.88 -5.10 18.57
CA TRP A 82 -1.55 -5.47 19.04
C TRP A 82 -0.91 -6.46 18.06
N HIS A 83 0.24 -6.09 17.52
CA HIS A 83 0.93 -6.81 16.49
C HIS A 83 2.09 -7.65 17.02
N LEU A 84 2.17 -8.89 16.59
CA LEU A 84 3.36 -9.73 16.68
C LEU A 84 3.95 -9.87 15.28
N LEU A 85 5.19 -9.44 15.12
CA LEU A 85 5.88 -9.35 13.84
C LEU A 85 7.01 -10.36 13.77
N LYS A 86 7.13 -11.06 12.67
CA LYS A 86 8.28 -11.93 12.39
C LYS A 86 8.88 -11.59 11.04
N VAL A 87 10.18 -11.39 11.01
CA VAL A 87 10.91 -11.20 9.75
C VAL A 87 11.29 -12.56 9.20
N LEU A 88 10.83 -12.89 8.00
CA LEU A 88 11.14 -14.16 7.33
C LEU A 88 12.43 -14.06 6.53
N ASP A 89 12.64 -12.92 5.87
CA ASP A 89 13.77 -12.71 4.99
C ASP A 89 14.13 -11.23 4.90
N VAL A 90 15.36 -10.96 4.51
CA VAL A 90 15.92 -9.61 4.40
C VAL A 90 16.52 -9.43 3.02
N SER A 91 15.99 -8.50 2.26
CA SER A 91 16.62 -8.04 1.02
C SER A 91 17.31 -6.70 1.26
N GLU A 92 18.50 -6.55 0.76
CA GLU A 92 19.13 -5.24 0.72
C GLU A 92 18.37 -4.33 -0.25
N ALA A 93 18.37 -3.03 0.06
CA ALA A 93 17.78 -2.06 -0.83
C ALA A 93 18.56 -2.07 -2.16
N GLN A 94 17.88 -2.39 -3.23
CA GLN A 94 18.41 -2.14 -4.57
C GLN A 94 18.04 -0.70 -4.92
N PHE A 95 19.05 0.10 -5.18
CA PHE A 95 18.87 1.46 -5.67
C PHE A 95 18.93 1.42 -7.18
N ASP A 96 17.86 1.89 -7.80
CA ASP A 96 17.87 2.14 -9.24
C ASP A 96 18.89 3.23 -9.56
N ASP A 97 19.52 3.12 -10.71
CA ASP A 97 20.51 4.11 -11.14
C ASP A 97 19.81 5.46 -11.38
N PHE A 98 20.22 6.48 -10.60
CA PHE A 98 19.65 7.82 -10.72
C PHE A 98 20.09 8.54 -12.01
N GLU A 99 21.09 8.02 -12.71
CA GLU A 99 21.49 8.51 -14.02
C GLU A 99 20.48 8.11 -15.12
N ASP A 100 19.70 7.04 -14.89
CA ASP A 100 18.62 6.67 -15.79
C ASP A 100 17.49 7.72 -15.80
N GLU A 101 17.10 8.16 -17.01
CA GLU A 101 16.13 9.24 -17.18
C GLU A 101 14.72 8.84 -16.68
N GLU A 102 14.31 7.58 -16.88
CA GLU A 102 13.01 7.09 -16.41
C GLU A 102 12.98 7.01 -14.88
N THR A 103 14.04 6.52 -14.25
CA THR A 103 14.20 6.49 -12.80
C THR A 103 14.13 7.90 -12.21
N ARG A 104 14.77 8.89 -12.83
CA ARG A 104 14.66 10.30 -12.42
C ARG A 104 13.25 10.85 -12.54
N LYS A 105 12.55 10.58 -13.64
CA LYS A 105 11.15 11.02 -13.86
C LYS A 105 10.22 10.43 -12.82
N LEU A 106 10.32 9.13 -12.55
CA LEU A 106 9.50 8.43 -11.56
C LEU A 106 9.77 8.95 -10.15
N THR A 107 11.05 9.11 -9.78
CA THR A 107 11.46 9.62 -8.48
C THR A 107 10.98 11.06 -8.29
N ARG A 108 11.13 11.92 -9.29
CA ARG A 108 10.64 13.31 -9.25
C ARG A 108 9.12 13.36 -9.10
N ARG A 109 8.38 12.55 -9.84
CA ARG A 109 6.90 12.48 -9.75
C ARG A 109 6.47 12.06 -8.35
N ARG A 110 7.11 11.03 -7.81
CA ARG A 110 6.85 10.53 -6.45
C ARG A 110 7.17 11.60 -5.40
N TYR A 111 8.32 12.25 -5.48
CA TYR A 111 8.72 13.30 -4.56
C TYR A 111 7.70 14.47 -4.56
N ILE A 112 7.27 14.92 -5.74
CA ILE A 112 6.27 15.99 -5.86
C ILE A 112 4.95 15.54 -5.23
N HIS A 113 4.51 14.31 -5.50
CA HIS A 113 3.28 13.76 -4.93
C HIS A 113 3.35 13.69 -3.40
N ASP A 114 4.42 13.17 -2.84
CA ASP A 114 4.60 13.05 -1.39
C ASP A 114 4.67 14.42 -0.70
N ARG A 115 5.36 15.39 -1.32
CA ARG A 115 5.41 16.78 -0.84
C ARG A 115 4.06 17.46 -0.89
N LEU A 116 3.30 17.26 -1.95
CA LEU A 116 1.95 17.80 -2.08
C LEU A 116 1.00 17.21 -1.04
N ASN A 117 1.05 15.90 -0.84
CA ASN A 117 0.26 15.22 0.19
C ASN A 117 0.62 15.71 1.60
N ALA A 118 1.90 15.83 1.91
CA ALA A 118 2.35 16.38 3.18
C ALA A 118 1.84 17.79 3.40
N TYR A 119 1.92 18.64 2.38
CA TYR A 119 1.40 20.01 2.44
C TYR A 119 -0.12 20.05 2.65
N VAL A 120 -0.88 19.23 1.92
CA VAL A 120 -2.34 19.13 2.09
C VAL A 120 -2.71 18.65 3.49
N GLN A 121 -1.97 17.68 4.03
CA GLN A 121 -2.19 17.20 5.40
C GLN A 121 -1.88 18.27 6.45
N ASP A 122 -0.82 19.06 6.22
CA ASP A 122 -0.48 20.18 7.10
C ASP A 122 -1.56 21.27 7.06
N LEU A 123 -2.05 21.62 5.86
CA LEU A 123 -3.18 22.53 5.71
C LEU A 123 -4.43 22.03 6.46
N ARG A 124 -4.72 20.72 6.39
CA ARG A 124 -5.88 20.14 7.10
C ARG A 124 -5.74 20.21 8.63
N LYS A 125 -4.52 20.09 9.16
CA LYS A 125 -4.25 20.21 10.60
C LYS A 125 -4.37 21.64 11.12
N ASN A 126 -4.10 22.64 10.27
CA ASN A 126 -4.07 24.04 10.63
C ASN A 126 -5.43 24.74 10.43
N GLU A 127 -6.54 24.06 10.77
CA GLU A 127 -7.90 24.62 10.88
C GLU A 127 -8.48 25.26 9.59
N PHE A 128 -8.05 24.85 8.41
CA PHE A 128 -8.73 25.24 7.19
C PHE A 128 -10.01 24.41 7.00
N THR A 129 -11.14 25.10 6.93
CA THR A 129 -12.40 24.47 6.58
C THR A 129 -12.40 24.19 5.09
N VAL A 130 -12.35 22.91 4.73
CA VAL A 130 -12.50 22.48 3.34
C VAL A 130 -13.99 22.43 3.03
N ASN A 131 -14.51 23.42 2.32
CA ASN A 131 -15.87 23.40 1.81
C ASN A 131 -15.91 22.53 0.55
N VAL A 132 -16.50 21.36 0.65
CA VAL A 132 -16.78 20.50 -0.51
C VAL A 132 -18.13 20.94 -1.08
N TYR A 133 -18.12 21.54 -2.25
CA TYR A 133 -19.33 21.88 -2.98
C TYR A 133 -19.78 20.65 -3.80
N GLU A 134 -20.67 19.85 -3.21
CA GLU A 134 -21.16 18.59 -3.82
C GLU A 134 -21.77 18.84 -5.21
N ASP A 135 -22.49 19.94 -5.41
CA ASP A 135 -23.03 20.33 -6.71
C ASP A 135 -21.98 20.51 -7.80
N ASN A 136 -20.78 20.98 -7.42
CA ASN A 136 -19.67 21.13 -8.36
C ASN A 136 -19.03 19.79 -8.71
N LEU A 137 -19.00 18.85 -7.78
CA LEU A 137 -18.53 17.49 -8.04
C LEU A 137 -19.47 16.73 -8.98
N VAL A 138 -20.79 16.86 -8.76
CA VAL A 138 -21.81 16.30 -9.66
C VAL A 138 -21.70 16.88 -11.07
N ARG A 139 -21.49 18.20 -11.19
CA ARG A 139 -21.29 18.84 -12.50
C ARG A 139 -20.02 18.41 -13.21
N LEU A 140 -18.93 18.18 -12.46
CA LEU A 140 -17.67 17.66 -13.01
C LEU A 140 -17.85 16.23 -13.51
N ALA A 141 -18.44 15.35 -12.70
CA ALA A 141 -18.73 13.99 -13.09
C ALA A 141 -19.64 13.91 -14.34
N GLN A 142 -20.63 14.79 -14.42
CA GLN A 142 -21.51 14.86 -15.57
C GLN A 142 -20.79 15.33 -16.84
N LYS A 143 -19.92 16.34 -16.73
CA LYS A 143 -19.07 16.79 -17.85
C LYS A 143 -18.11 15.72 -18.34
N GLU A 144 -17.52 14.94 -17.43
CA GLU A 144 -16.66 13.80 -17.80
C GLU A 144 -17.46 12.70 -18.51
N ALA A 145 -18.65 12.37 -18.00
CA ALA A 145 -19.54 11.40 -18.64
C ALA A 145 -19.97 11.85 -20.05
N ASP A 146 -20.35 13.12 -20.20
CA ASP A 146 -20.71 13.70 -21.51
C ASP A 146 -19.53 13.72 -22.47
N MET A 147 -18.31 13.97 -21.98
CA MET A 147 -17.10 13.95 -22.79
C MET A 147 -16.76 12.52 -23.26
N VAL A 148 -16.87 11.55 -22.37
CA VAL A 148 -16.68 10.12 -22.72
C VAL A 148 -17.73 9.66 -23.73
N ALA A 149 -19.00 10.05 -23.57
CA ALA A 149 -20.06 9.75 -24.52
C ALA A 149 -19.78 10.31 -25.91
N ARG A 150 -19.37 11.58 -26.00
CA ARG A 150 -18.99 12.23 -27.28
C ARG A 150 -17.79 11.56 -27.95
N LEU A 151 -16.76 11.19 -27.17
CA LEU A 151 -15.61 10.49 -27.70
C LEU A 151 -15.99 9.10 -28.21
N SER A 152 -16.87 8.38 -27.51
CA SER A 152 -17.36 7.07 -27.98
C SER A 152 -18.23 7.17 -29.24
N GLU A 153 -19.05 8.24 -29.37
CA GLU A 153 -19.83 8.49 -30.59
C GLU A 153 -18.90 8.86 -31.77
N GLN A 154 -17.84 9.64 -31.55
CA GLN A 154 -16.85 9.98 -32.58
C GLN A 154 -16.04 8.74 -33.01
N ALA A 155 -15.74 7.83 -32.09
CA ALA A 155 -15.04 6.58 -32.38
C ALA A 155 -15.94 5.58 -33.15
N ALA A 156 -17.26 5.67 -33.02
CA ALA A 156 -18.21 4.80 -33.71
C ALA A 156 -18.53 5.25 -35.16
N GLN A 157 -18.06 6.42 -35.61
CA GLN A 157 -18.28 6.86 -36.98
C GLN A 157 -17.26 6.20 -37.94
N PRO A 158 -17.70 5.47 -38.97
CA PRO A 158 -16.80 4.86 -39.93
C PRO A 158 -16.03 5.95 -40.72
N GLY A 159 -14.71 5.93 -40.63
CA GLY A 159 -13.80 6.86 -41.30
C GLY A 159 -13.20 7.96 -40.40
N SER A 160 -13.35 7.86 -39.09
CA SER A 160 -12.66 8.79 -38.18
C SER A 160 -11.17 8.42 -38.04
N ARG A 161 -10.30 9.44 -38.00
CA ARG A 161 -8.85 9.32 -37.76
C ARG A 161 -8.44 8.54 -36.49
N THR A 162 -9.41 7.98 -35.79
CA THR A 162 -9.19 7.16 -34.58
C THR A 162 -8.74 5.74 -34.92
N ASP A 163 -9.05 5.22 -36.12
CA ASP A 163 -8.65 3.86 -36.52
C ASP A 163 -7.12 3.79 -36.71
N GLU A 164 -6.50 4.80 -37.30
CA GLU A 164 -5.03 4.86 -37.44
C GLU A 164 -4.34 4.96 -36.08
N ARG A 165 -4.90 5.67 -35.13
CA ARG A 165 -4.32 5.88 -33.80
C ARG A 165 -4.50 4.67 -32.88
N VAL A 166 -5.57 3.90 -33.07
CA VAL A 166 -5.80 2.64 -32.37
C VAL A 166 -4.90 1.55 -32.91
N GLU A 167 -4.66 1.52 -34.23
CA GLU A 167 -3.69 0.61 -34.83
C GLU A 167 -2.24 0.94 -34.40
N GLU A 168 -1.84 2.22 -34.37
CA GLU A 168 -0.53 2.66 -33.84
C GLU A 168 -0.35 2.26 -32.36
N LEU A 169 -1.39 2.41 -31.51
CA LEU A 169 -1.33 2.01 -30.11
C LEU A 169 -1.31 0.48 -29.93
N GLN A 170 -1.99 -0.27 -30.79
CA GLN A 170 -1.95 -1.73 -30.77
C GLN A 170 -0.59 -2.27 -31.25
N GLU A 171 0.06 -1.59 -32.20
CA GLU A 171 1.40 -1.96 -32.67
C GLU A 171 2.47 -1.66 -31.62
N PHE A 172 2.31 -0.58 -30.83
CA PHE A 172 3.21 -0.23 -29.72
C PHE A 172 3.05 -1.13 -28.48
N MET A 173 1.93 -1.86 -28.37
CA MET A 173 1.65 -2.79 -27.27
C MET A 173 1.91 -4.25 -27.59
N LYS A 174 2.47 -4.57 -28.74
CA LYS A 174 2.94 -5.94 -29.04
C LYS A 174 4.24 -6.23 -28.28
N PRO A 175 4.30 -7.39 -27.59
CA PRO A 175 5.44 -7.78 -26.77
C PRO A 175 6.72 -8.01 -27.58
#